data_37ab62cfa29f182070a66cb7b0bae73c
#
_entry.id   37ab62cfa29f182070a66cb7b0bae73c
#
_cell.length_a   1.000
_cell.length_b   1.000
_cell.length_c   1.000
_cell.angle_alpha   90.00
_cell.angle_beta   90.00
_cell.angle_gamma   90.00
#
_symmetry.space_group_name_H-M   'P 1'
#
loop_
_entity.id
_entity.type
_entity.pdbx_description
1 polymer ?
#
loop_
_entity_poly.entity_id
_entity_poly.type
_entity_poly.pdbx_seq_one_letter_code
_entity_poly.pdbx_strand_id
1 'polypeptide(L)'
;MRGSGIHKGLLTLHILHTSASLMIQENADPQVLEDMEGFLRRLVPPGTPQFRHVTEGPDDMPAHVRSALTTTTLSIPVVDGGPALGTWQALYLYEHRDRGHRRRVTAHLLGESSD
;
A
#
# COMPACT_ATOMS: atom_id res chain seq x y z
N MET A 1 -7.21 15.28 5.02
CA MET A 1 -7.52 15.42 6.44
C MET A 1 -7.80 16.85 6.86
N ARG A 2 -7.14 17.80 6.25
CA ARG A 2 -7.49 19.20 6.43
C ARG A 2 -8.94 19.40 5.98
N GLY A 3 -9.68 20.20 6.69
CA GLY A 3 -11.08 20.47 6.41
C GLY A 3 -12.05 19.46 7.00
N SER A 4 -11.59 18.32 7.52
CA SER A 4 -12.46 17.35 8.18
C SER A 4 -12.92 17.81 9.57
N GLY A 5 -12.14 18.66 10.22
CA GLY A 5 -12.36 19.05 11.60
C GLY A 5 -11.93 18.01 12.61
N ILE A 6 -11.48 16.84 12.18
CA ILE A 6 -11.03 15.78 13.07
C ILE A 6 -9.63 16.10 13.58
N HIS A 7 -9.50 16.18 14.90
CA HIS A 7 -8.26 16.52 15.57
C HIS A 7 -7.55 15.26 16.09
N LYS A 8 -8.31 14.31 16.60
CA LYS A 8 -7.81 13.06 17.14
C LYS A 8 -8.72 11.93 16.65
N GLY A 9 -8.15 10.86 16.14
CA GLY A 9 -8.96 9.78 15.61
C GLY A 9 -8.15 8.69 14.94
N LEU A 10 -8.80 8.02 14.00
CA LEU A 10 -8.22 6.93 13.24
C LEU A 10 -8.55 7.11 11.76
N LEU A 11 -7.52 7.07 10.94
CA LEU A 11 -7.63 7.04 9.49
C LEU A 11 -7.45 5.60 9.03
N THR A 12 -8.44 5.07 8.32
CA THR A 12 -8.37 3.74 7.72
C THR A 12 -8.30 3.89 6.21
N LEU A 13 -7.32 3.23 5.61
CA LEU A 13 -7.13 3.19 4.16
C LEU A 13 -7.24 1.75 3.70
N HIS A 14 -7.99 1.53 2.63
CA HIS A 14 -8.19 0.19 2.06
C HIS A 14 -8.10 0.25 0.55
N ILE A 15 -7.22 -0.55 -0.04
CA ILE A 15 -7.09 -0.62 -1.49
C ILE A 15 -8.05 -1.67 -2.05
N LEU A 16 -8.77 -1.30 -3.12
CA LEU A 16 -9.84 -2.11 -3.69
C LEU A 16 -9.33 -2.99 -4.84
N HIS A 17 -8.15 -3.57 -4.66
CA HIS A 17 -7.48 -4.36 -5.70
C HIS A 17 -6.77 -5.57 -5.11
N THR A 18 -6.46 -6.53 -5.98
CA THR A 18 -5.79 -7.78 -5.60
C THR A 18 -4.39 -7.92 -6.19
N SER A 19 -3.91 -6.88 -6.88
CA SER A 19 -2.57 -6.86 -7.50
C SER A 19 -1.79 -5.59 -7.18
N ALA A 20 -2.20 -4.89 -6.15
CA ALA A 20 -1.51 -3.75 -5.58
C ALA A 20 -1.80 -3.71 -4.09
N SER A 21 -0.97 -3.04 -3.32
CA SER A 21 -1.12 -2.97 -1.87
C SER A 21 -0.75 -1.59 -1.34
N LEU A 22 -0.91 -1.42 -0.03
CA LEU A 22 -0.52 -0.22 0.68
C LEU A 22 0.64 -0.55 1.59
N MET A 23 1.53 0.41 1.84
CA MET A 23 2.59 0.23 2.82
C MET A 23 3.01 1.56 3.43
N ILE A 24 3.54 1.49 4.62
CA ILE A 24 4.23 2.59 5.27
C ILE A 24 5.70 2.21 5.31
N GLN A 25 6.55 3.01 4.71
CA GLN A 25 7.96 2.70 4.59
C GLN A 25 8.78 3.98 4.52
N GLU A 26 10.09 3.84 4.52
CA GLU A 26 11.03 4.94 4.55
C GLU A 26 10.85 5.89 3.36
N ASN A 27 10.93 7.18 3.63
CA ASN A 27 10.71 8.23 2.65
C ASN A 27 11.99 8.98 2.23
N ALA A 28 13.15 8.65 2.80
CA ALA A 28 14.36 9.44 2.59
C ALA A 28 15.33 8.80 1.60
N ASP A 29 15.56 7.50 1.71
CA ASP A 29 16.51 6.80 0.85
C ASP A 29 15.78 5.93 -0.16
N PRO A 30 15.75 6.31 -1.45
CA PRO A 30 15.07 5.51 -2.48
C PRO A 30 15.64 4.10 -2.61
N GLN A 31 16.85 3.84 -2.13
CA GLN A 31 17.45 2.51 -2.18
C GLN A 31 16.66 1.49 -1.35
N VAL A 32 16.01 1.94 -0.28
CA VAL A 32 15.16 1.04 0.54
C VAL A 32 14.04 0.46 -0.32
N LEU A 33 13.36 1.32 -1.09
CA LEU A 33 12.26 0.88 -1.95
C LEU A 33 12.76 -0.01 -3.09
N GLU A 34 13.91 0.31 -3.67
CA GLU A 34 14.50 -0.50 -4.72
C GLU A 34 14.89 -1.89 -4.21
N ASP A 35 15.49 -1.96 -3.03
CA ASP A 35 15.89 -3.23 -2.43
C ASP A 35 14.68 -4.10 -2.09
N MET A 36 13.61 -3.49 -1.58
CA MET A 36 12.36 -4.19 -1.31
C MET A 36 11.73 -4.73 -2.59
N GLU A 37 11.68 -3.91 -3.63
CA GLU A 37 11.15 -4.32 -4.93
C GLU A 37 11.94 -5.49 -5.50
N GLY A 38 13.27 -5.41 -5.46
CA GLY A 38 14.13 -6.49 -5.94
C GLY A 38 13.94 -7.78 -5.15
N PHE A 39 13.79 -7.66 -3.83
CA PHE A 39 13.56 -8.82 -2.96
C PHE A 39 12.23 -9.51 -3.30
N LEU A 40 11.16 -8.72 -3.39
CA LEU A 40 9.82 -9.28 -3.68
C LEU A 40 9.76 -9.89 -5.08
N ARG A 41 10.44 -9.31 -6.05
CA ARG A 41 10.48 -9.85 -7.40
C ARG A 41 11.24 -11.18 -7.46
N ARG A 42 12.31 -11.33 -6.68
CA ARG A 42 13.03 -12.60 -6.59
C ARG A 42 12.26 -13.65 -5.81
N LEU A 43 11.50 -13.23 -4.80
CA LEU A 43 10.69 -14.14 -3.99
C LEU A 43 9.52 -14.70 -4.78
N VAL A 44 8.91 -13.88 -5.62
CA VAL A 44 7.72 -14.23 -6.41
C VAL A 44 7.97 -13.88 -7.88
N PRO A 45 8.76 -14.70 -8.60
CA PRO A 45 9.08 -14.41 -9.99
C PRO A 45 7.94 -14.77 -10.93
N PRO A 46 7.89 -14.17 -12.13
CA PRO A 46 6.99 -14.63 -13.18
C PRO A 46 7.41 -16.00 -13.70
N GLY A 47 6.48 -16.71 -14.34
CA GLY A 47 6.78 -18.01 -14.97
C GLY A 47 6.91 -19.18 -14.02
N THR A 48 6.46 -19.05 -12.78
CA THR A 48 6.43 -20.17 -11.84
C THR A 48 5.51 -21.26 -12.39
N PRO A 49 6.00 -22.51 -12.53
CA PRO A 49 5.21 -23.57 -13.19
C PRO A 49 3.89 -23.90 -12.49
N GLN A 50 3.77 -23.64 -11.19
CA GLN A 50 2.56 -23.87 -10.43
C GLN A 50 1.44 -22.87 -10.71
N PHE A 51 1.76 -21.75 -11.32
CA PHE A 51 0.76 -20.72 -11.61
C PHE A 51 -0.09 -21.11 -12.80
N ARG A 52 -1.40 -21.16 -12.62
CA ARG A 52 -2.38 -21.48 -13.67
C ARG A 52 -3.17 -20.29 -14.13
N HIS A 53 -3.19 -19.21 -13.35
CA HIS A 53 -3.83 -17.95 -13.71
C HIS A 53 -2.89 -17.15 -14.60
N VAL A 54 -3.03 -17.27 -15.91
CA VAL A 54 -2.08 -16.67 -16.86
C VAL A 54 -2.75 -15.80 -17.94
N THR A 55 -4.07 -15.66 -17.91
CA THR A 55 -4.81 -14.95 -18.97
C THR A 55 -4.55 -13.45 -18.96
N GLU A 56 -4.17 -12.88 -17.84
CA GLU A 56 -3.90 -11.45 -17.68
C GLU A 56 -2.42 -11.10 -17.89
N GLY A 57 -1.62 -12.05 -18.36
CA GLY A 57 -0.19 -11.88 -18.56
C GLY A 57 0.66 -12.56 -17.51
N PRO A 58 1.99 -12.67 -17.75
CA PRO A 58 2.89 -13.41 -16.85
C PRO A 58 3.16 -12.68 -15.54
N ASP A 59 2.89 -11.39 -15.46
CA ASP A 59 3.12 -10.58 -14.26
C ASP A 59 1.93 -10.55 -13.30
N ASP A 60 0.75 -11.03 -13.72
CA ASP A 60 -0.46 -10.86 -12.92
C ASP A 60 -0.52 -11.80 -11.72
N MET A 61 -0.28 -13.09 -11.91
CA MET A 61 -0.29 -14.01 -10.76
C MET A 61 0.80 -13.71 -9.74
N PRO A 62 2.05 -13.40 -10.14
CA PRO A 62 3.03 -12.90 -9.19
C PRO A 62 2.58 -11.65 -8.43
N ALA A 63 1.88 -10.73 -9.11
CA ALA A 63 1.34 -9.54 -8.45
C ALA A 63 0.30 -9.90 -7.40
N HIS A 64 -0.58 -10.86 -7.68
CA HIS A 64 -1.56 -11.34 -6.70
C HIS A 64 -0.87 -11.93 -5.46
N VAL A 65 0.17 -12.71 -5.65
CA VAL A 65 0.91 -13.31 -4.52
C VAL A 65 1.60 -12.23 -3.70
N ARG A 66 2.28 -11.29 -4.34
CA ARG A 66 2.93 -10.17 -3.65
C ARG A 66 1.92 -9.31 -2.89
N SER A 67 0.75 -9.08 -3.49
CA SER A 67 -0.34 -8.38 -2.83
C SER A 67 -0.81 -9.12 -1.58
N ALA A 68 -0.93 -10.45 -1.66
CA ALA A 68 -1.35 -11.28 -0.54
C ALA A 68 -0.31 -11.32 0.60
N LEU A 69 0.97 -11.12 0.28
CA LEU A 69 2.05 -11.10 1.26
C LEU A 69 2.24 -9.74 1.92
N THR A 70 1.59 -8.72 1.40
CA THR A 70 1.70 -7.34 1.89
C THR A 70 0.37 -6.88 2.48
N THR A 71 0.10 -5.60 2.52
CA THR A 71 -1.05 -5.09 3.27
C THR A 71 -2.05 -4.41 2.35
N THR A 72 -3.32 -4.73 2.50
CA THR A 72 -4.41 -4.09 1.76
C THR A 72 -5.13 -3.02 2.57
N THR A 73 -5.03 -3.08 3.90
CA THR A 73 -5.69 -2.13 4.80
C THR A 73 -4.68 -1.62 5.82
N LEU A 74 -4.65 -0.31 5.99
CA LEU A 74 -3.81 0.36 6.99
C LEU A 74 -4.68 1.20 7.90
N SER A 75 -4.36 1.19 9.19
CA SER A 75 -4.96 2.09 10.17
C SER A 75 -3.87 2.97 10.75
N ILE A 76 -4.06 4.29 10.66
CA ILE A 76 -3.09 5.28 11.11
C ILE A 76 -3.77 6.18 12.12
N PRO A 77 -3.24 6.32 13.35
CA PRO A 77 -3.78 7.27 14.31
C PRO A 77 -3.69 8.70 13.77
N VAL A 78 -4.69 9.49 14.08
CA VAL A 78 -4.73 10.93 13.76
C VAL A 78 -4.48 11.68 15.06
N VAL A 79 -3.46 12.54 15.05
CA VAL A 79 -3.09 13.37 16.19
C VAL A 79 -2.85 14.78 15.67
N ASP A 80 -3.39 15.76 16.37
CA ASP A 80 -3.29 17.18 15.99
C ASP A 80 -3.71 17.43 14.54
N GLY A 81 -4.75 16.73 14.09
CA GLY A 81 -5.35 16.94 12.77
C GLY A 81 -4.58 16.27 11.62
N GLY A 82 -3.56 15.49 11.88
CA GLY A 82 -2.76 14.83 10.86
C GLY A 82 -2.44 13.37 11.17
N PRO A 83 -2.01 12.59 10.17
CA PRO A 83 -1.62 11.21 10.42
C PRO A 83 -0.34 11.16 11.28
N ALA A 84 -0.36 10.31 12.31
CA ALA A 84 0.76 10.16 13.23
C ALA A 84 1.83 9.28 12.59
N LEU A 85 2.60 9.84 11.67
CA LEU A 85 3.71 9.16 11.02
C LEU A 85 5.04 9.62 11.63
N GLY A 86 5.97 8.69 11.73
CA GLY A 86 7.34 9.02 12.11
C GLY A 86 8.02 9.86 11.03
N THR A 87 9.14 10.50 11.40
CA THR A 87 9.89 11.37 10.48
C THR A 87 10.25 10.68 9.16
N TRP A 88 10.59 9.40 9.23
CA TRP A 88 11.05 8.63 8.08
C TRP A 88 9.96 7.77 7.45
N GLN A 89 8.72 7.90 7.92
CA GLN A 89 7.60 7.13 7.38
C GLN A 89 6.84 7.92 6.33
N ALA A 90 6.48 7.24 5.24
CA ALA A 90 5.53 7.75 4.27
C ALA A 90 4.59 6.63 3.85
N LEU A 91 3.42 7.03 3.40
CA LEU A 91 2.42 6.12 2.88
C LEU A 91 2.65 5.92 1.39
N TYR A 92 2.65 4.67 0.95
CA TYR A 92 2.84 4.31 -0.45
C TYR A 92 1.73 3.41 -0.95
N LEU A 93 1.35 3.61 -2.20
CA LEU A 93 0.61 2.62 -2.98
C LEU A 93 1.65 1.79 -3.73
N TYR A 94 1.65 0.49 -3.50
CA TYR A 94 2.62 -0.42 -4.10
C TYR A 94 1.97 -1.16 -5.28
N GLU A 95 2.32 -0.76 -6.51
CA GLU A 95 1.88 -1.44 -7.71
C GLU A 95 2.71 -2.68 -7.92
N HIS A 96 2.07 -3.85 -7.95
CA HIS A 96 2.80 -5.12 -8.10
C HIS A 96 2.86 -5.63 -9.53
N ARG A 97 2.07 -5.04 -10.43
CA ARG A 97 2.17 -5.34 -11.85
C ARG A 97 3.34 -4.59 -12.49
N ASP A 98 3.75 -5.02 -13.68
CA ASP A 98 4.88 -4.38 -14.39
C ASP A 98 4.51 -3.00 -14.92
N ARG A 99 3.23 -2.75 -15.13
CA ARG A 99 2.71 -1.44 -15.55
C ARG A 99 1.78 -0.89 -14.50
N GLY A 100 1.76 0.43 -14.38
CA GLY A 100 0.79 1.10 -13.53
C GLY A 100 -0.62 0.91 -14.04
N HIS A 101 -1.56 0.75 -13.12
CA HIS A 101 -2.98 0.66 -13.40
C HIS A 101 -3.71 1.70 -12.57
N ARG A 102 -4.93 2.04 -12.99
CA ARG A 102 -5.78 2.90 -12.17
C ARG A 102 -6.18 2.14 -10.92
N ARG A 103 -5.76 2.65 -9.77
CA ARG A 103 -6.03 2.03 -8.48
C ARG A 103 -6.97 2.90 -7.67
N ARG A 104 -7.82 2.24 -6.89
CA ARG A 104 -8.79 2.91 -6.02
C ARG A 104 -8.48 2.58 -4.57
N VAL A 105 -8.45 3.62 -3.76
CA VAL A 105 -8.23 3.50 -2.32
C VAL A 105 -9.40 4.17 -1.61
N THR A 106 -10.04 3.45 -0.70
CA THR A 106 -11.06 4.03 0.17
C THR A 106 -10.38 4.55 1.42
N ALA A 107 -10.72 5.79 1.80
CA ALA A 107 -10.25 6.40 3.02
C ALA A 107 -11.43 6.68 3.93
N HIS A 108 -11.33 6.29 5.19
CA HIS A 108 -12.34 6.55 6.21
C HIS A 108 -11.68 7.16 7.43
N LEU A 109 -12.17 8.31 7.84
CA LEU A 109 -11.65 9.05 8.99
C LEU A 109 -12.74 9.14 10.06
N LEU A 110 -12.43 8.60 11.24
CA LEU A 110 -13.33 8.61 12.38
C LEU A 110 -12.59 9.19 13.58
N GLY A 111 -13.24 10.10 14.29
CA GLY A 111 -12.59 10.66 15.47
C GLY A 111 -13.34 11.84 16.04
N GLU A 112 -12.61 12.63 16.83
CA GLU A 112 -13.15 13.75 17.58
C GLU A 112 -12.68 15.06 16.98
N SER A 113 -13.60 16.04 16.96
CA SER A 113 -13.25 17.39 16.57
C SER A 113 -12.56 18.10 17.72
N SER A 114 -11.82 19.16 17.38
CA SER A 114 -11.12 19.97 18.37
C SER A 114 -12.04 20.96 19.13
N ASP A 115 -13.28 21.02 18.74
CA ASP A 115 -14.27 21.95 19.36
C ASP A 115 -14.93 21.35 20.61
#